data_37350e12dcc5fcbdf47e0e235195a0d1
#
_entry.id   37350e12dcc5fcbdf47e0e235195a0d1
#
_cell.length_a   1.000
_cell.length_b   1.000
_cell.length_c   1.000
_cell.angle_alpha   90.00
_cell.angle_beta   90.00
_cell.angle_gamma   90.00
#
_symmetry.space_group_name_H-M   'P 1'
#
loop_
_entity.id
_entity.type
_entity.pdbx_description
1 polymer ?
#
loop_
_entity_poly.entity_id
_entity_poly.type
_entity_poly.pdbx_seq_one_letter_code
_entity_poly.pdbx_strand_id
1 'polypeptide(L)'
;MVLLLPYVEEQSLYNRINLELAWDSPENDTAARTSVGVFLNPSSSKEKDSAGYGLSHVAGVSGWEDEPNGIFSQSTKLSEISDGTNATAVIGQVRYEPGPWIAAGPATVRAMRPDLNGEVLTFGSDHTGGLHLGFADGTVRFISEKVDAKTLRALTTFAGGEPVDDDDY
;
A
#
# COMPACT_ATOMS: atom_id res chain seq x y z
N MET A 1 0.40 -0.34 -8.79
CA MET A 1 1.75 -0.97 -8.66
C MET A 1 2.53 -1.03 -9.99
N VAL A 2 1.87 -0.90 -11.16
CA VAL A 2 2.52 -1.05 -12.49
C VAL A 2 3.81 -0.25 -12.65
N LEU A 3 3.81 1.03 -12.26
CA LEU A 3 4.98 1.90 -12.38
C LEU A 3 6.17 1.52 -11.48
N LEU A 4 5.98 0.60 -10.53
CA LEU A 4 7.04 0.08 -9.66
C LEU A 4 7.80 -1.09 -10.30
N LEU A 5 7.20 -1.78 -11.28
CA LEU A 5 7.77 -2.99 -11.89
C LEU A 5 9.23 -2.84 -12.35
N PRO A 6 9.62 -1.73 -13.03
CA PRO A 6 11.01 -1.52 -13.46
C PRO A 6 12.00 -1.45 -12.27
N TYR A 7 11.53 -1.02 -11.10
CA TYR A 7 12.36 -0.83 -9.90
C TYR A 7 12.44 -2.07 -9.00
N VAL A 8 11.67 -3.12 -9.34
CA VAL A 8 11.63 -4.40 -8.60
C VAL A 8 11.99 -5.57 -9.51
N GLU A 9 12.85 -5.32 -10.51
CA GLU A 9 13.40 -6.31 -11.46
C GLU A 9 12.36 -6.94 -12.40
N GLU A 10 11.17 -6.34 -12.53
CA GLU A 10 10.07 -6.81 -13.38
C GLU A 10 9.91 -5.98 -14.67
N GLN A 11 11.00 -5.47 -15.24
CA GLN A 11 10.99 -4.68 -16.48
C GLN A 11 10.35 -5.44 -17.66
N SER A 12 10.58 -6.76 -17.74
CA SER A 12 10.00 -7.60 -18.80
C SER A 12 8.48 -7.67 -18.71
N LEU A 13 7.94 -7.71 -17.49
CA LEU A 13 6.49 -7.68 -17.25
C LEU A 13 5.92 -6.30 -17.59
N TYR A 14 6.60 -5.22 -17.15
CA TYR A 14 6.20 -3.85 -17.48
C TYR A 14 6.06 -3.62 -18.99
N ASN A 15 7.02 -4.09 -19.79
CA ASN A 15 7.03 -3.92 -21.24
C ASN A 15 5.91 -4.68 -21.99
N ARG A 16 5.22 -5.59 -21.32
CA ARG A 16 4.05 -6.34 -21.85
C ARG A 16 2.72 -5.66 -21.56
N ILE A 17 2.70 -4.62 -20.73
CA ILE A 17 1.48 -3.93 -20.34
C ILE A 17 1.23 -2.77 -21.29
N ASN A 18 0.05 -2.73 -21.90
CA ASN A 18 -0.42 -1.58 -22.64
C ASN A 18 -1.09 -0.59 -21.66
N LEU A 19 -0.39 0.50 -21.35
CA LEU A 19 -0.85 1.51 -20.39
C LEU A 19 -2.00 2.38 -20.93
N GLU A 20 -2.29 2.34 -22.24
CA GLU A 20 -3.39 3.08 -22.86
C GLU A 20 -4.73 2.34 -22.76
N LEU A 21 -4.71 1.07 -22.32
CA LEU A 21 -5.89 0.22 -22.20
C LEU A 21 -6.22 -0.05 -20.73
N ALA A 22 -7.45 -0.51 -20.49
CA ALA A 22 -7.86 -0.96 -19.18
C ALA A 22 -6.97 -2.13 -18.70
N TRP A 23 -6.71 -2.22 -17.40
CA TRP A 23 -5.86 -3.24 -16.81
C TRP A 23 -6.38 -4.68 -17.07
N ASP A 24 -7.69 -4.84 -17.19
CA ASP A 24 -8.41 -6.10 -17.45
C ASP A 24 -8.79 -6.29 -18.94
N SER A 25 -8.20 -5.49 -19.83
CA SER A 25 -8.37 -5.68 -21.27
C SER A 25 -7.76 -7.00 -21.73
N PRO A 26 -8.24 -7.60 -22.84
CA PRO A 26 -7.66 -8.83 -23.39
C PRO A 26 -6.14 -8.75 -23.63
N GLU A 27 -5.65 -7.58 -24.01
CA GLU A 27 -4.22 -7.32 -24.26
C GLU A 27 -3.40 -7.38 -22.97
N ASN A 28 -3.97 -6.94 -21.85
CA ASN A 28 -3.32 -6.92 -20.54
C ASN A 28 -3.59 -8.19 -19.72
N ASP A 29 -4.51 -9.06 -20.12
CA ASP A 29 -4.97 -10.22 -19.34
C ASP A 29 -3.81 -11.14 -18.91
N THR A 30 -2.89 -11.45 -19.83
CA THR A 30 -1.73 -12.30 -19.50
C THR A 30 -0.82 -11.65 -18.45
N ALA A 31 -0.61 -10.34 -18.53
CA ALA A 31 0.17 -9.61 -17.53
C ALA A 31 -0.57 -9.56 -16.19
N ALA A 32 -1.87 -9.26 -16.20
CA ALA A 32 -2.71 -9.18 -15.02
C ALA A 32 -2.78 -10.50 -14.22
N ARG A 33 -2.68 -11.64 -14.91
CA ARG A 33 -2.64 -12.99 -14.29
C ARG A 33 -1.26 -13.42 -13.78
N THR A 34 -0.22 -12.63 -14.02
CA THR A 34 1.12 -12.93 -13.52
C THR A 34 1.20 -12.59 -12.03
N SER A 35 1.65 -13.54 -11.19
CA SER A 35 2.00 -13.25 -9.79
C SER A 35 3.35 -12.55 -9.73
N VAL A 36 3.44 -11.46 -8.97
CA VAL A 36 4.67 -10.69 -8.76
C VAL A 36 5.11 -10.89 -7.31
N GLY A 37 6.17 -11.67 -7.11
CA GLY A 37 6.58 -12.16 -5.78
C GLY A 37 6.80 -11.05 -4.75
N VAL A 38 7.37 -9.91 -5.14
CA VAL A 38 7.62 -8.77 -4.24
C VAL A 38 6.34 -8.12 -3.71
N PHE A 39 5.19 -8.30 -4.37
CA PHE A 39 3.91 -7.78 -3.91
C PHE A 39 3.16 -8.79 -3.03
N LEU A 40 3.68 -9.99 -2.86
CA LEU A 40 3.03 -11.05 -2.07
C LEU A 40 3.61 -11.13 -0.65
N ASN A 41 2.72 -11.42 0.30
CA ASN A 41 3.14 -11.80 1.64
C ASN A 41 3.52 -13.29 1.60
N PRO A 42 4.76 -13.68 1.93
CA PRO A 42 5.20 -15.08 1.90
C PRO A 42 4.45 -15.97 2.91
N SER A 43 3.81 -15.39 3.92
CA SER A 43 2.97 -16.11 4.88
C SER A 43 1.56 -16.38 4.37
N SER A 44 1.15 -15.75 3.26
CA SER A 44 -0.14 -15.98 2.62
C SER A 44 -0.03 -17.08 1.56
N SER A 45 -0.97 -18.03 1.57
CA SER A 45 -1.10 -19.02 0.49
C SER A 45 -1.86 -18.51 -0.73
N LYS A 46 -2.41 -17.29 -0.67
CA LYS A 46 -3.27 -16.73 -1.70
C LYS A 46 -2.50 -15.78 -2.60
N GLU A 47 -2.12 -16.23 -3.77
CA GLU A 47 -1.39 -15.42 -4.77
C GLU A 47 -2.29 -14.80 -5.83
N LYS A 48 -3.51 -15.35 -6.02
CA LYS A 48 -4.46 -14.93 -7.06
C LYS A 48 -5.87 -14.83 -6.50
N ASP A 49 -6.67 -13.97 -7.11
CA ASP A 49 -8.10 -13.91 -6.85
C ASP A 49 -8.88 -15.04 -7.51
N SER A 50 -10.22 -15.05 -7.34
CA SER A 50 -11.09 -16.07 -7.94
C SER A 50 -11.18 -16.00 -9.47
N ALA A 51 -10.83 -14.87 -10.07
CA ALA A 51 -10.75 -14.68 -11.53
C ALA A 51 -9.36 -15.07 -12.09
N GLY A 52 -8.40 -15.36 -11.21
CA GLY A 52 -7.03 -15.77 -11.56
C GLY A 52 -6.06 -14.60 -11.74
N TYR A 53 -6.41 -13.39 -11.36
CA TYR A 53 -5.53 -12.22 -11.39
C TYR A 53 -4.54 -12.24 -10.22
N GLY A 54 -3.29 -11.84 -10.48
CA GLY A 54 -2.23 -11.76 -9.47
C GLY A 54 -2.54 -10.71 -8.41
N LEU A 55 -2.43 -11.08 -7.13
CA LEU A 55 -2.76 -10.20 -6.00
C LEU A 55 -1.59 -9.32 -5.57
N SER A 56 -1.93 -8.23 -4.87
CA SER A 56 -0.99 -7.46 -4.05
C SER A 56 -1.41 -7.53 -2.58
N HIS A 57 -0.48 -7.94 -1.72
CA HIS A 57 -0.61 -7.90 -0.26
C HIS A 57 0.01 -6.64 0.35
N VAL A 58 0.24 -5.64 -0.49
CA VAL A 58 0.67 -4.30 -0.09
C VAL A 58 -0.13 -3.26 -0.87
N ALA A 59 -0.38 -2.11 -0.25
CA ALA A 59 -1.07 -0.99 -0.89
C ALA A 59 -0.44 0.34 -0.45
N GLY A 60 -0.51 1.34 -1.32
CA GLY A 60 -0.14 2.72 -1.00
C GLY A 60 -1.13 3.35 -0.02
N VAL A 61 -0.64 4.25 0.82
CA VAL A 61 -1.43 4.99 1.82
C VAL A 61 -1.92 6.29 1.21
N SER A 62 -3.25 6.47 1.08
CA SER A 62 -3.85 7.70 0.55
C SER A 62 -4.24 8.72 1.63
N GLY A 63 -3.90 8.48 2.87
CA GLY A 63 -4.28 9.30 4.02
C GLY A 63 -5.27 8.59 4.93
N TRP A 64 -5.98 9.37 5.74
CA TRP A 64 -7.02 8.87 6.64
C TRP A 64 -8.38 8.75 5.92
N GLU A 65 -9.28 7.90 6.41
CA GLU A 65 -10.53 7.54 5.72
C GLU A 65 -11.47 8.73 5.42
N ASP A 66 -11.54 9.71 6.31
CA ASP A 66 -12.36 10.93 6.17
C ASP A 66 -11.55 12.15 5.70
N GLU A 67 -10.24 12.01 5.57
CA GLU A 67 -9.32 13.07 5.17
C GLU A 67 -8.19 12.51 4.30
N PRO A 68 -8.41 12.36 2.98
CA PRO A 68 -7.43 11.76 2.07
C PRO A 68 -6.28 12.73 1.78
N ASN A 69 -5.40 12.94 2.74
CA ASN A 69 -4.23 13.82 2.70
C ASN A 69 -2.89 13.07 2.81
N GLY A 70 -2.90 11.80 2.45
CA GLY A 70 -1.68 10.99 2.32
C GLY A 70 -0.97 11.22 0.99
N ILE A 71 0.24 10.65 0.87
CA ILE A 71 1.15 10.87 -0.27
C ILE A 71 0.56 10.44 -1.63
N PHE A 72 -0.38 9.49 -1.65
CA PHE A 72 -1.05 9.02 -2.87
C PHE A 72 -2.43 9.63 -3.09
N SER A 73 -2.85 10.61 -2.29
CA SER A 73 -4.09 11.36 -2.54
C SER A 73 -3.95 12.33 -3.72
N GLN A 74 -2.73 12.76 -3.99
CA GLN A 74 -2.37 13.67 -5.07
C GLN A 74 -0.93 13.40 -5.56
N SER A 75 -0.49 14.14 -6.57
CA SER A 75 0.93 14.11 -6.99
C SER A 75 1.75 14.91 -6.00
N THR A 76 2.52 14.22 -5.15
CA THR A 76 3.31 14.81 -4.06
C THR A 76 4.80 14.60 -4.31
N LYS A 77 5.61 15.64 -4.13
CA LYS A 77 7.08 15.55 -4.16
C LYS A 77 7.62 15.29 -2.76
N LEU A 78 8.76 14.62 -2.67
CA LEU A 78 9.43 14.39 -1.38
C LEU A 78 9.71 15.70 -0.60
N SER A 79 9.98 16.80 -1.31
CA SER A 79 10.20 18.12 -0.71
C SER A 79 8.95 18.78 -0.13
N GLU A 80 7.76 18.22 -0.41
CA GLU A 80 6.47 18.71 0.10
C GLU A 80 6.05 17.97 1.38
N ILE A 81 6.81 16.95 1.79
CA ILE A 81 6.58 16.20 3.02
C ILE A 81 7.14 17.00 4.19
N SER A 82 6.29 17.83 4.82
CA SER A 82 6.69 18.70 5.95
C SER A 82 6.68 18.00 7.30
N ASP A 83 5.93 16.89 7.43
CA ASP A 83 5.84 16.10 8.67
C ASP A 83 7.10 15.23 8.92
N GLY A 84 7.99 15.19 7.93
CA GLY A 84 9.19 14.38 7.93
C GLY A 84 9.02 13.06 7.18
N THR A 85 10.01 12.72 6.36
CA THR A 85 9.96 11.49 5.57
C THR A 85 10.00 10.21 6.42
N ASN A 86 10.57 10.30 7.61
CA ASN A 86 10.59 9.22 8.61
C ASN A 86 9.25 9.04 9.35
N ALA A 87 8.37 10.03 9.33
CA ALA A 87 7.05 9.99 9.99
C ALA A 87 5.89 9.85 8.99
N THR A 88 6.15 9.77 7.69
CA THR A 88 5.10 9.66 6.66
C THR A 88 5.06 8.27 6.05
N ALA A 89 4.02 7.51 6.34
CA ALA A 89 3.79 6.19 5.77
C ALA A 89 3.37 6.28 4.31
N VAL A 90 4.00 5.48 3.45
CA VAL A 90 3.74 5.45 2.00
C VAL A 90 3.15 4.13 1.53
N ILE A 91 3.45 3.02 2.20
CA ILE A 91 2.96 1.69 1.83
C ILE A 91 2.68 0.87 3.08
N GLY A 92 1.68 0.00 3.04
CA GLY A 92 1.34 -0.86 4.16
C GLY A 92 0.89 -2.24 3.71
N GLN A 93 0.98 -3.21 4.62
CA GLN A 93 0.50 -4.57 4.40
C GLN A 93 -1.02 -4.63 4.32
N VAL A 94 -1.53 -5.51 3.47
CA VAL A 94 -2.95 -5.77 3.22
C VAL A 94 -3.22 -7.26 3.44
N ARG A 95 -4.07 -7.58 4.41
CA ARG A 95 -4.51 -8.93 4.72
C ARG A 95 -5.86 -9.25 4.10
N TYR A 96 -6.84 -8.38 4.35
CA TYR A 96 -8.21 -8.58 3.88
C TYR A 96 -8.44 -7.93 2.52
N GLU A 97 -9.15 -8.64 1.67
CA GLU A 97 -9.49 -8.21 0.32
C GLU A 97 -8.29 -7.69 -0.49
N PRO A 98 -7.16 -8.44 -0.54
CA PRO A 98 -6.09 -8.08 -1.44
C PRO A 98 -6.65 -8.08 -2.87
N GLY A 99 -6.33 -7.04 -3.63
CA GLY A 99 -6.80 -6.90 -4.99
C GLY A 99 -5.69 -7.14 -6.02
N PRO A 100 -6.05 -7.18 -7.33
CA PRO A 100 -5.05 -7.34 -8.38
C PRO A 100 -4.00 -6.24 -8.34
N TRP A 101 -2.72 -6.62 -8.39
CA TRP A 101 -1.60 -5.67 -8.30
C TRP A 101 -1.59 -4.63 -9.45
N ILE A 102 -2.17 -4.99 -10.58
CA ILE A 102 -2.25 -4.15 -11.79
C ILE A 102 -3.42 -3.16 -11.74
N ALA A 103 -4.45 -3.44 -10.93
CA ALA A 103 -5.64 -2.61 -10.84
C ALA A 103 -5.37 -1.29 -10.11
N ALA A 104 -6.17 -0.28 -10.42
CA ALA A 104 -6.19 0.99 -9.71
C ALA A 104 -7.17 0.97 -8.51
N GLY A 105 -7.19 2.06 -7.73
CA GLY A 105 -8.10 2.25 -6.62
C GLY A 105 -7.78 1.35 -5.42
N PRO A 106 -8.80 0.87 -4.66
CA PRO A 106 -8.59 0.18 -3.38
C PRO A 106 -7.78 -1.12 -3.45
N ALA A 107 -7.59 -1.67 -4.64
CA ALA A 107 -6.71 -2.82 -4.86
C ALA A 107 -5.24 -2.49 -4.53
N THR A 108 -4.80 -1.26 -4.82
CA THR A 108 -3.39 -0.85 -4.74
C THR A 108 -3.14 0.45 -3.99
N VAL A 109 -4.18 1.22 -3.66
CA VAL A 109 -4.11 2.43 -2.83
C VAL A 109 -5.32 2.46 -1.90
N ARG A 110 -5.10 2.64 -0.59
CA ARG A 110 -6.15 2.60 0.45
C ARG A 110 -6.01 3.76 1.42
N ALA A 111 -7.13 4.17 2.01
CA ALA A 111 -7.12 5.02 3.18
C ALA A 111 -6.81 4.20 4.45
N MET A 112 -6.11 4.81 5.40
CA MET A 112 -5.90 4.26 6.73
C MET A 112 -7.15 4.46 7.58
N ARG A 113 -7.40 3.51 8.47
CA ARG A 113 -8.50 3.49 9.44
C ARG A 113 -7.99 3.16 10.83
N PRO A 114 -8.74 3.50 11.89
CA PRO A 114 -8.29 3.22 13.26
C PRO A 114 -8.23 1.72 13.60
N ASP A 115 -8.97 0.88 12.88
CA ASP A 115 -9.06 -0.57 13.10
C ASP A 115 -8.03 -1.32 12.24
N LEU A 116 -6.76 -1.22 12.58
CA LEU A 116 -5.73 -2.06 11.99
C LEU A 116 -6.09 -3.54 12.18
N ASN A 117 -5.84 -4.36 11.15
CA ASN A 117 -6.29 -5.76 11.10
C ASN A 117 -7.82 -5.95 11.08
N GLY A 118 -8.60 -4.90 10.89
CA GLY A 118 -10.05 -4.97 10.67
C GLY A 118 -10.43 -5.73 9.40
N GLU A 119 -11.68 -6.18 9.29
CA GLU A 119 -12.18 -6.99 8.16
C GLU A 119 -12.58 -6.17 6.92
N VAL A 120 -12.52 -4.85 6.98
CA VAL A 120 -12.90 -3.97 5.88
C VAL A 120 -11.64 -3.47 5.17
N LEU A 121 -11.76 -2.97 3.94
CA LEU A 121 -10.70 -2.40 3.09
C LEU A 121 -9.74 -1.44 3.85
N THR A 122 -8.94 -1.97 4.74
CA THR A 122 -7.94 -1.29 5.55
C THR A 122 -6.58 -1.99 5.43
N PHE A 123 -5.61 -1.52 6.20
CA PHE A 123 -4.31 -2.15 6.33
C PHE A 123 -4.33 -3.22 7.43
N GLY A 124 -3.57 -4.27 7.22
CA GLY A 124 -3.48 -5.39 8.16
C GLY A 124 -2.47 -6.43 7.71
N SER A 125 -2.11 -7.34 8.61
CA SER A 125 -1.18 -8.42 8.33
C SER A 125 -1.58 -9.72 9.06
N ASP A 126 -0.88 -10.82 8.72
CA ASP A 126 -0.96 -12.07 9.47
C ASP A 126 0.03 -12.12 10.66
N HIS A 127 0.77 -11.03 10.89
CA HIS A 127 1.64 -10.90 12.05
C HIS A 127 0.84 -10.65 13.32
N THR A 128 1.20 -11.33 14.40
CA THR A 128 0.55 -11.13 15.69
C THR A 128 0.84 -9.73 16.25
N GLY A 129 -0.20 -8.98 16.55
CA GLY A 129 -0.13 -7.70 17.27
C GLY A 129 0.13 -6.46 16.42
N GLY A 130 0.18 -6.56 15.08
CA GLY A 130 0.35 -5.38 14.23
C GLY A 130 0.70 -5.70 12.78
N LEU A 131 1.22 -4.70 12.08
CA LEU A 131 1.60 -4.78 10.68
C LEU A 131 2.85 -3.95 10.40
N HIS A 132 3.46 -4.16 9.24
CA HIS A 132 4.55 -3.33 8.76
C HIS A 132 4.04 -2.21 7.86
N LEU A 133 4.52 -0.99 8.12
CA LEU A 133 4.42 0.15 7.22
C LEU A 133 5.80 0.52 6.69
N GLY A 134 5.86 0.89 5.42
CA GLY A 134 7.04 1.51 4.80
C GLY A 134 6.86 3.02 4.75
N PHE A 135 7.91 3.75 5.08
CA PHE A 135 7.94 5.20 5.21
C PHE A 135 8.63 5.88 4.02
N ALA A 136 8.41 7.18 3.87
CA ALA A 136 8.94 7.96 2.74
C ALA A 136 10.48 8.07 2.73
N ASP A 137 11.15 7.80 3.85
CA ASP A 137 12.61 7.70 3.97
C ASP A 137 13.17 6.33 3.57
N GLY A 138 12.30 5.38 3.21
CA GLY A 138 12.65 4.00 2.84
C GLY A 138 12.75 3.03 4.03
N THR A 139 12.53 3.48 5.26
CA THR A 139 12.49 2.58 6.43
C THR A 139 11.19 1.77 6.46
N VAL A 140 11.26 0.60 7.11
CA VAL A 140 10.08 -0.24 7.38
C VAL A 140 9.99 -0.45 8.87
N ARG A 141 8.82 -0.17 9.46
CA ARG A 141 8.60 -0.29 10.90
C ARG A 141 7.36 -1.14 11.18
N PHE A 142 7.41 -1.86 12.30
CA PHE A 142 6.27 -2.61 12.81
C PHE A 142 5.40 -1.67 13.64
N ILE A 143 4.16 -1.51 13.25
CA ILE A 143 3.17 -0.68 13.94
C ILE A 143 2.23 -1.60 14.72
N SER A 144 2.14 -1.36 16.03
CA SER A 144 1.25 -2.12 16.90
C SER A 144 -0.23 -1.89 16.54
N GLU A 145 -1.05 -2.94 16.57
CA GLU A 145 -2.51 -2.79 16.44
C GLU A 145 -3.14 -2.02 17.62
N LYS A 146 -2.36 -1.76 18.68
CA LYS A 146 -2.77 -0.96 19.85
C LYS A 146 -2.33 0.50 19.74
N VAL A 147 -1.68 0.90 18.65
CA VAL A 147 -1.33 2.31 18.42
C VAL A 147 -2.58 3.17 18.52
N ASP A 148 -2.48 4.32 19.17
CA ASP A 148 -3.64 5.18 19.25
C ASP A 148 -3.99 5.79 17.87
N ALA A 149 -5.30 6.03 17.67
CA ALA A 149 -5.81 6.49 16.38
C ALA A 149 -5.26 7.87 15.96
N LYS A 150 -4.86 8.72 16.90
CA LYS A 150 -4.30 10.04 16.60
C LYS A 150 -2.87 9.90 16.06
N THR A 151 -2.04 9.08 16.70
CA THR A 151 -0.69 8.75 16.22
C THR A 151 -0.75 8.08 14.85
N LEU A 152 -1.62 7.07 14.69
CA LEU A 152 -1.79 6.39 13.42
C LEU A 152 -2.24 7.36 12.30
N ARG A 153 -3.16 8.30 12.59
CA ARG A 153 -3.57 9.33 11.64
C ARG A 153 -2.41 10.23 11.25
N ALA A 154 -1.63 10.70 12.22
CA ALA A 154 -0.47 11.56 11.97
C ALA A 154 0.56 10.89 11.05
N LEU A 155 0.79 9.57 11.19
CA LEU A 155 1.66 8.80 10.29
C LEU A 155 1.17 8.71 8.84
N THR A 156 -0.10 9.00 8.57
CA THR A 156 -0.69 8.89 7.22
C THR A 156 -0.76 10.20 6.46
N THR A 157 -0.48 11.33 7.11
CA THR A 157 -0.43 12.65 6.50
C THR A 157 0.99 12.98 6.04
N PHE A 158 1.13 13.88 5.07
CA PHE A 158 2.45 14.36 4.62
C PHE A 158 2.72 15.82 5.01
N ALA A 159 1.69 16.57 5.45
CA ALA A 159 1.75 17.98 5.80
C ALA A 159 0.69 18.38 6.85
N GLY A 160 0.37 17.49 7.79
CA GLY A 160 -0.60 17.72 8.87
C GLY A 160 -0.01 18.55 10.02
N GLY A 161 1.30 18.46 10.23
CA GLY A 161 2.02 19.20 11.27
C GLY A 161 1.83 18.61 12.68
N GLU A 162 1.28 17.40 12.80
CA GLU A 162 1.14 16.71 14.07
C GLU A 162 2.50 16.18 14.53
N PRO A 163 2.91 16.44 15.78
CA PRO A 163 4.12 15.83 16.31
C PRO A 163 3.91 14.34 16.52
N VAL A 164 4.85 13.53 16.05
CA VAL A 164 4.90 12.07 16.27
C VAL A 164 6.27 11.75 16.85
N ASP A 165 6.30 11.05 17.97
CA ASP A 165 7.54 10.52 18.56
C ASP A 165 7.73 9.06 18.11
N ASP A 166 8.97 8.63 17.85
CA ASP A 166 9.31 7.26 17.47
C ASP A 166 8.93 6.23 18.55
N ASP A 167 8.72 6.67 19.79
CA ASP A 167 8.30 5.82 20.92
C ASP A 167 6.76 5.62 20.97
N ASP A 168 5.98 6.29 20.12
CA ASP A 168 4.50 6.27 20.13
C ASP A 168 3.88 5.10 19.34
N TYR A 169 4.69 4.28 18.59
CA TYR A 169 4.15 3.25 17.69
C TYR A 169 5.09 2.04 17.45
#